data_ffb5b5e02576b08f73a300963771388e
#
_entry.id   ffb5b5e02576b08f73a300963771388e
#
_cell.length_a   1.000
_cell.length_b   1.000
_cell.length_c   1.000
_cell.angle_alpha   90.00
_cell.angle_beta   90.00
_cell.angle_gamma   90.00
#
_symmetry.space_group_name_H-M   'P 1'
#
loop_
_entity.id
_entity.type
_entity.pdbx_description
1 polymer ?
#
loop_
_entity_poly.entity_id
_entity_poly.type
_entity_poly.pdbx_seq_one_letter_code
_entity_poly.pdbx_strand_id
1 'polypeptide(L)'
;AIGTAEDNIVLRGDRTDHMFDYLPYDMVSGQWQGLRFTKSSYNNVMKYVDLHGSFDGIVCDSSNVNIDKLELSSCTVHNCQGYGLKIVNSKVNISNSQITNTLNNCVGVFGGDVTLNHCTIAQFYPFDSKRGPALAYTNILDNEAIPLLRMDCINSIVTGYANDQIDGRNIGDETTLFNFRFINSILR
;
A
#
# COMPACT_ATOMS: atom_id res chain seq x y z
N ALA A 1 0.64 16.55 -0.62
CA ALA A 1 0.02 16.85 0.68
C ALA A 1 1.11 16.76 1.75
N ILE A 2 1.31 17.82 2.50
CA ILE A 2 2.34 17.89 3.54
C ILE A 2 1.69 18.49 4.79
N GLY A 3 1.43 17.63 5.79
CA GLY A 3 1.01 18.00 7.14
C GLY A 3 2.21 18.08 8.11
N THR A 4 1.94 18.07 9.40
CA THR A 4 2.93 18.00 10.47
C THR A 4 2.59 16.87 11.44
N ALA A 5 3.47 16.57 12.38
CA ALA A 5 3.20 15.55 13.40
C ALA A 5 2.06 15.96 14.36
N GLU A 6 1.92 17.27 14.59
CA GLU A 6 0.90 17.86 15.47
C GLU A 6 -0.42 18.12 14.72
N ASP A 7 -0.37 18.30 13.38
CA ASP A 7 -1.51 18.64 12.55
C ASP A 7 -1.42 17.86 11.22
N ASN A 8 -1.85 16.62 11.25
CA ASN A 8 -1.87 15.75 10.09
C ASN A 8 -3.04 16.08 9.15
N ILE A 9 -2.87 15.78 7.86
CA ILE A 9 -3.92 15.91 6.87
C ILE A 9 -4.76 14.65 6.88
N VAL A 10 -6.07 14.78 7.11
CA VAL A 10 -7.00 13.65 7.07
C VAL A 10 -7.73 13.61 5.72
N LEU A 11 -7.61 12.47 5.02
CA LEU A 11 -8.31 12.18 3.77
C LEU A 11 -9.28 11.02 3.99
N ARG A 12 -10.57 11.32 4.00
CA ARG A 12 -11.65 10.36 4.30
C ARG A 12 -12.93 10.67 3.54
N GLY A 13 -13.94 9.82 3.69
CA GLY A 13 -15.30 10.14 3.24
C GLY A 13 -15.90 11.35 3.98
N ASP A 14 -16.90 11.96 3.39
CA ASP A 14 -17.58 13.16 3.93
C ASP A 14 -18.56 12.85 5.07
N ARG A 15 -18.97 11.59 5.23
CA ARG A 15 -19.86 11.17 6.32
C ARG A 15 -19.09 11.02 7.62
N THR A 16 -19.52 11.78 8.63
CA THR A 16 -18.94 11.78 9.98
C THR A 16 -19.92 11.29 11.05
N ASP A 17 -21.13 10.93 10.65
CA ASP A 17 -22.13 10.30 11.51
C ASP A 17 -21.75 8.82 11.81
N HIS A 18 -22.51 8.16 12.66
CA HIS A 18 -22.27 6.79 13.04
C HIS A 18 -23.22 5.85 12.30
N MET A 19 -22.68 4.73 11.79
CA MET A 19 -23.48 3.60 11.30
C MET A 19 -24.13 2.85 12.47
N PHE A 20 -23.38 2.68 13.53
CA PHE A 20 -23.81 2.16 14.85
C PHE A 20 -23.12 2.99 15.92
N ASP A 21 -23.65 2.99 17.15
CA ASP A 21 -23.11 3.79 18.27
C ASP A 21 -21.59 3.63 18.47
N TYR A 22 -21.06 2.47 18.13
CA TYR A 22 -19.63 2.14 18.27
C TYR A 22 -18.82 2.23 16.97
N LEU A 23 -19.46 2.52 15.81
CA LEU A 23 -18.81 2.47 14.50
C LEU A 23 -19.13 3.73 13.68
N PRO A 24 -18.22 4.70 13.65
CA PRO A 24 -18.34 5.85 12.76
C PRO A 24 -18.26 5.43 11.28
N TYR A 25 -18.99 6.13 10.40
CA TYR A 25 -18.95 5.83 8.97
C TYR A 25 -17.57 6.03 8.35
N ASP A 26 -16.79 6.96 8.81
CA ASP A 26 -15.44 7.22 8.30
C ASP A 26 -14.45 6.10 8.61
N MET A 27 -14.76 5.24 9.59
CA MET A 27 -13.97 4.03 9.87
C MET A 27 -14.39 2.82 9.03
N VAL A 28 -15.50 2.92 8.29
CA VAL A 28 -15.97 1.86 7.38
C VAL A 28 -15.31 2.03 6.02
N SER A 29 -14.78 0.94 5.47
CA SER A 29 -14.14 0.95 4.15
C SER A 29 -15.13 1.19 3.01
N GLY A 30 -14.64 1.69 1.86
CA GLY A 30 -15.44 1.84 0.64
C GLY A 30 -16.31 3.09 0.56
N GLN A 31 -16.10 4.09 1.42
CA GLN A 31 -16.90 5.33 1.42
C GLN A 31 -16.55 6.29 0.28
N TRP A 32 -15.35 6.19 -0.26
CA TRP A 32 -14.84 7.00 -1.38
C TRP A 32 -13.78 6.22 -2.17
N GLN A 33 -13.38 6.71 -3.33
CA GLN A 33 -12.52 5.95 -4.23
C GLN A 33 -11.03 5.90 -3.79
N GLY A 34 -10.59 6.83 -2.95
CA GLY A 34 -9.17 6.99 -2.58
C GLY A 34 -8.42 7.90 -3.54
N LEU A 35 -7.08 7.77 -3.54
CA LEU A 35 -6.20 8.58 -4.38
C LEU A 35 -5.62 7.76 -5.53
N ARG A 36 -5.53 8.36 -6.71
CA ARG A 36 -4.88 7.75 -7.87
C ARG A 36 -3.87 8.70 -8.50
N PHE A 37 -2.62 8.27 -8.54
CA PHE A 37 -1.54 8.92 -9.28
C PHE A 37 -1.47 8.31 -10.67
N THR A 38 -1.99 9.04 -11.65
CA THR A 38 -2.08 8.59 -13.04
C THR A 38 -0.70 8.46 -13.71
N LYS A 39 -0.64 7.86 -14.90
CA LYS A 39 0.58 7.59 -15.64
C LYS A 39 1.54 8.79 -15.76
N SER A 40 1.00 9.99 -15.92
CA SER A 40 1.77 11.23 -16.09
C SER A 40 2.09 11.99 -14.80
N SER A 41 1.64 11.48 -13.65
CA SER A 41 1.88 12.12 -12.35
C SER A 41 3.22 11.65 -11.76
N TYR A 42 4.12 12.58 -11.48
CA TYR A 42 5.45 12.32 -10.92
C TYR A 42 5.80 13.27 -9.79
N ASN A 43 6.81 12.92 -9.00
CA ASN A 43 7.33 13.72 -7.90
C ASN A 43 6.26 14.13 -6.88
N ASN A 44 5.31 13.23 -6.66
CA ASN A 44 4.27 13.45 -5.67
C ASN A 44 4.84 13.19 -4.27
N VAL A 45 4.48 14.03 -3.32
CA VAL A 45 4.90 13.91 -1.92
C VAL A 45 3.68 13.91 -1.02
N MET A 46 3.61 12.90 -0.15
CA MET A 46 2.64 12.82 0.94
C MET A 46 3.39 12.65 2.26
N LYS A 47 3.14 13.54 3.21
CA LYS A 47 3.79 13.53 4.51
C LYS A 47 2.80 13.90 5.60
N TYR A 48 2.80 13.12 6.70
CA TYR A 48 1.85 13.26 7.79
C TYR A 48 0.39 13.30 7.29
N VAL A 49 0.02 12.26 6.53
CA VAL A 49 -1.34 12.09 5.99
C VAL A 49 -1.95 10.84 6.60
N ASP A 50 -3.16 10.97 7.10
CA ASP A 50 -4.03 9.87 7.47
C ASP A 50 -5.09 9.69 6.37
N LEU A 51 -5.05 8.56 5.66
CA LEU A 51 -5.99 8.22 4.60
C LEU A 51 -6.76 6.96 4.98
N HIS A 52 -8.09 7.07 5.04
CA HIS A 52 -8.89 5.91 5.43
C HIS A 52 -10.30 5.89 4.83
N GLY A 53 -10.97 4.75 5.06
CA GLY A 53 -12.37 4.54 4.66
C GLY A 53 -12.60 4.48 3.15
N SER A 54 -11.56 4.33 2.35
CA SER A 54 -11.64 4.32 0.88
C SER A 54 -11.92 2.94 0.29
N PHE A 55 -12.21 2.89 -1.01
CA PHE A 55 -12.17 1.64 -1.77
C PHE A 55 -10.71 1.18 -1.89
N ASP A 56 -9.89 1.82 -2.71
CA ASP A 56 -8.43 1.69 -2.65
C ASP A 56 -7.86 2.90 -1.88
N GLY A 57 -6.81 2.70 -1.11
CA GLY A 57 -6.15 3.81 -0.43
C GLY A 57 -5.41 4.69 -1.43
N ILE A 58 -4.29 4.19 -1.96
CA ILE A 58 -3.46 4.88 -2.94
C ILE A 58 -3.17 3.92 -4.10
N VAL A 59 -3.46 4.36 -5.32
CA VAL A 59 -3.12 3.66 -6.56
C VAL A 59 -2.07 4.45 -7.33
N CYS A 60 -0.93 3.81 -7.60
CA CYS A 60 0.10 4.32 -8.51
C CYS A 60 0.04 3.58 -9.84
N ASP A 61 -0.42 4.25 -10.88
CA ASP A 61 -0.44 3.68 -12.24
C ASP A 61 0.97 3.52 -12.80
N SER A 62 1.14 2.61 -13.75
CA SER A 62 2.39 2.39 -14.46
C SER A 62 2.99 3.68 -15.03
N SER A 63 4.28 3.89 -14.82
CA SER A 63 4.99 5.10 -15.23
C SER A 63 6.47 4.81 -15.47
N ASN A 64 7.25 5.83 -15.86
CA ASN A 64 8.69 5.70 -15.99
C ASN A 64 9.34 5.44 -14.63
N VAL A 65 9.92 4.27 -14.45
CA VAL A 65 10.56 3.82 -13.20
C VAL A 65 11.88 4.54 -12.87
N ASN A 66 12.41 5.36 -13.78
CA ASN A 66 13.59 6.18 -13.50
C ASN A 66 13.25 7.52 -12.85
N ILE A 67 11.94 7.85 -12.72
CA ILE A 67 11.46 9.08 -12.11
C ILE A 67 10.58 8.74 -10.94
N ASP A 68 10.81 9.35 -9.79
CA ASP A 68 10.02 9.13 -8.59
C ASP A 68 8.55 9.48 -8.85
N LYS A 69 7.67 8.53 -8.59
CA LYS A 69 6.22 8.75 -8.71
C LYS A 69 5.64 9.28 -7.41
N LEU A 70 5.99 8.63 -6.30
CA LEU A 70 5.47 8.98 -4.98
C LEU A 70 6.53 8.77 -3.91
N GLU A 71 6.69 9.77 -3.06
CA GLU A 71 7.29 9.69 -1.75
C GLU A 71 6.18 9.76 -0.69
N LEU A 72 6.06 8.70 0.11
CA LEU A 72 5.12 8.60 1.22
C LEU A 72 5.90 8.50 2.53
N SER A 73 5.75 9.46 3.43
CA SER A 73 6.51 9.46 4.68
C SER A 73 5.66 9.88 5.88
N SER A 74 5.79 9.15 6.98
CA SER A 74 5.06 9.40 8.23
C SER A 74 3.54 9.46 8.02
N CYS A 75 3.02 8.55 7.19
CA CYS A 75 1.61 8.48 6.83
C CYS A 75 0.95 7.22 7.40
N THR A 76 -0.37 7.28 7.56
CA THR A 76 -1.21 6.12 7.87
C THR A 76 -2.20 5.93 6.73
N VAL A 77 -2.30 4.68 6.22
CA VAL A 77 -3.31 4.28 5.24
C VAL A 77 -4.03 3.07 5.79
N HIS A 78 -5.33 3.17 6.00
CA HIS A 78 -6.06 2.09 6.64
C HIS A 78 -7.55 1.99 6.27
N ASN A 79 -8.17 0.87 6.63
CA ASN A 79 -9.60 0.62 6.43
C ASN A 79 -10.03 0.79 4.97
N CYS A 80 -9.31 0.14 4.04
CA CYS A 80 -9.64 0.16 2.62
C CYS A 80 -10.35 -1.13 2.21
N GLN A 81 -11.36 -1.03 1.34
CA GLN A 81 -12.07 -2.18 0.82
C GLN A 81 -11.27 -2.95 -0.25
N GLY A 82 -10.36 -2.28 -0.94
CA GLY A 82 -9.41 -2.85 -1.87
C GLY A 82 -8.00 -2.93 -1.28
N TYR A 83 -7.05 -2.33 -1.95
CA TYR A 83 -5.66 -2.21 -1.50
C TYR A 83 -5.45 -1.00 -0.59
N GLY A 84 -4.51 -1.11 0.33
CA GLY A 84 -3.97 0.08 1.00
C GLY A 84 -3.11 0.89 0.02
N LEU A 85 -2.07 0.25 -0.54
CA LEU A 85 -1.29 0.77 -1.65
C LEU A 85 -1.28 -0.25 -2.78
N LYS A 86 -1.67 0.17 -3.99
CA LYS A 86 -1.52 -0.59 -5.23
C LYS A 86 -0.50 0.10 -6.13
N ILE A 87 0.66 -0.52 -6.32
CA ILE A 87 1.79 0.05 -7.04
C ILE A 87 2.00 -0.77 -8.31
N VAL A 88 1.84 -0.14 -9.47
CA VAL A 88 2.00 -0.78 -10.78
C VAL A 88 3.17 -0.14 -11.51
N ASN A 89 4.22 -0.92 -11.77
CA ASN A 89 5.39 -0.56 -12.57
C ASN A 89 5.79 0.92 -12.42
N SER A 90 6.08 1.33 -11.21
CA SER A 90 6.42 2.71 -10.88
C SER A 90 7.46 2.77 -9.78
N LYS A 91 8.11 3.92 -9.62
CA LYS A 91 9.09 4.14 -8.55
C LYS A 91 8.44 4.82 -7.36
N VAL A 92 8.39 4.11 -6.23
CA VAL A 92 7.72 4.56 -5.01
C VAL A 92 8.59 4.33 -3.79
N ASN A 93 8.74 5.36 -2.98
CA ASN A 93 9.47 5.31 -1.72
C ASN A 93 8.50 5.53 -0.55
N ILE A 94 8.48 4.58 0.38
CA ILE A 94 7.60 4.60 1.55
C ILE A 94 8.47 4.51 2.80
N SER A 95 8.30 5.44 3.72
CA SER A 95 9.09 5.46 4.96
C SER A 95 8.25 5.85 6.18
N ASN A 96 8.61 5.33 7.35
CA ASN A 96 8.00 5.65 8.64
C ASN A 96 6.47 5.62 8.62
N SER A 97 5.88 4.71 7.85
CA SER A 97 4.45 4.72 7.54
C SER A 97 3.77 3.43 7.99
N GLN A 98 2.47 3.53 8.23
CA GLN A 98 1.63 2.42 8.64
C GLN A 98 0.57 2.16 7.57
N ILE A 99 0.53 0.93 7.04
CA ILE A 99 -0.46 0.51 6.06
C ILE A 99 -1.18 -0.73 6.63
N THR A 100 -2.46 -0.59 6.94
CA THR A 100 -3.16 -1.60 7.74
C THR A 100 -4.62 -1.80 7.34
N ASN A 101 -5.18 -2.94 7.71
CA ASN A 101 -6.63 -3.19 7.68
C ASN A 101 -7.26 -2.98 6.32
N THR A 102 -6.86 -3.76 5.33
CA THR A 102 -7.42 -3.70 3.97
C THR A 102 -7.98 -5.05 3.56
N LEU A 103 -9.03 -5.08 2.74
CA LEU A 103 -9.61 -6.36 2.33
C LEU A 103 -8.70 -7.13 1.38
N ASN A 104 -8.07 -6.45 0.40
CA ASN A 104 -7.05 -7.09 -0.42
C ASN A 104 -5.70 -7.05 0.30
N ASN A 105 -4.64 -6.60 -0.32
CA ASN A 105 -3.35 -6.45 0.32
C ASN A 105 -3.19 -5.06 0.95
N CYS A 106 -2.52 -4.98 2.10
CA CYS A 106 -2.13 -3.67 2.61
C CYS A 106 -1.18 -3.00 1.60
N VAL A 107 -0.20 -3.74 1.07
CA VAL A 107 0.68 -3.28 -0.02
C VAL A 107 0.71 -4.33 -1.12
N GLY A 108 0.33 -3.95 -2.33
CA GLY A 108 0.44 -4.77 -3.55
C GLY A 108 1.40 -4.12 -4.55
N VAL A 109 2.47 -4.82 -4.91
CA VAL A 109 3.52 -4.36 -5.84
C VAL A 109 3.48 -5.23 -7.09
N PHE A 110 3.21 -4.62 -8.23
CA PHE A 110 3.13 -5.24 -9.55
C PHE A 110 4.25 -4.68 -10.43
N GLY A 111 5.46 -5.23 -10.32
CA GLY A 111 6.65 -4.71 -10.98
C GLY A 111 7.13 -3.36 -10.44
N GLY A 112 8.15 -2.76 -11.08
CA GLY A 112 8.67 -1.44 -10.76
C GLY A 112 9.80 -1.43 -9.72
N ASP A 113 9.98 -0.30 -9.04
CA ASP A 113 11.04 -0.03 -8.09
C ASP A 113 10.45 0.52 -6.78
N VAL A 114 10.38 -0.30 -5.73
CA VAL A 114 9.69 0.04 -4.48
C VAL A 114 10.61 -0.14 -3.27
N THR A 115 10.61 0.84 -2.40
CA THR A 115 11.30 0.75 -1.10
C THR A 115 10.31 0.98 0.04
N LEU A 116 10.28 0.06 1.00
CA LEU A 116 9.55 0.12 2.25
C LEU A 116 10.58 0.20 3.38
N ASN A 117 10.65 1.31 4.11
CA ASN A 117 11.66 1.51 5.15
C ASN A 117 11.04 2.02 6.45
N HIS A 118 11.24 1.32 7.55
CA HIS A 118 10.61 1.61 8.85
C HIS A 118 9.07 1.64 8.76
N CYS A 119 8.48 0.65 8.08
CA CYS A 119 7.04 0.57 7.88
C CYS A 119 6.40 -0.52 8.76
N THR A 120 5.15 -0.31 9.13
CA THR A 120 4.28 -1.34 9.69
C THR A 120 3.22 -1.70 8.67
N ILE A 121 3.24 -2.94 8.19
CA ILE A 121 2.29 -3.48 7.22
C ILE A 121 1.51 -4.58 7.93
N ALA A 122 0.26 -4.28 8.34
CA ALA A 122 -0.46 -5.16 9.26
C ALA A 122 -1.90 -5.44 8.81
N GLN A 123 -2.15 -6.71 8.48
CA GLN A 123 -3.44 -7.16 7.95
C GLN A 123 -4.37 -7.66 9.04
N PHE A 124 -5.16 -6.74 9.59
CA PHE A 124 -6.18 -7.03 10.60
C PHE A 124 -7.57 -6.54 10.20
N TYR A 125 -7.89 -6.56 8.89
CA TYR A 125 -9.18 -6.09 8.38
C TYR A 125 -10.35 -6.75 9.11
N PRO A 126 -11.23 -5.96 9.75
CA PRO A 126 -12.21 -6.51 10.69
C PRO A 126 -13.50 -6.98 10.03
N PHE A 127 -13.81 -6.52 8.81
CA PHE A 127 -15.15 -6.67 8.22
C PHE A 127 -15.30 -7.92 7.34
N ASP A 128 -14.22 -8.62 6.98
CA ASP A 128 -14.27 -9.86 6.21
C ASP A 128 -13.12 -10.78 6.61
N SER A 129 -13.37 -12.09 6.57
CA SER A 129 -12.36 -13.12 6.80
C SER A 129 -11.54 -13.46 5.54
N LYS A 130 -12.07 -13.16 4.34
CA LYS A 130 -11.44 -13.42 3.04
C LYS A 130 -10.48 -12.30 2.63
N ARG A 131 -9.61 -11.89 3.54
CA ARG A 131 -8.61 -10.86 3.28
C ARG A 131 -7.36 -11.42 2.63
N GLY A 132 -6.70 -10.61 1.81
CA GLY A 132 -5.39 -10.94 1.24
C GLY A 132 -4.26 -10.87 2.27
N PRO A 133 -3.03 -11.30 1.92
CA PRO A 133 -1.86 -11.09 2.75
C PRO A 133 -1.51 -9.59 2.90
N ALA A 134 -0.74 -9.27 3.94
CA ALA A 134 -0.35 -7.90 4.20
C ALA A 134 0.49 -7.31 3.05
N LEU A 135 1.48 -8.08 2.56
CA LEU A 135 2.37 -7.68 1.47
C LEU A 135 2.31 -8.70 0.32
N ALA A 136 1.95 -8.23 -0.87
CA ALA A 136 2.07 -9.03 -2.09
C ALA A 136 2.99 -8.32 -3.10
N TYR A 137 3.85 -9.09 -3.78
CA TYR A 137 4.71 -8.56 -4.83
C TYR A 137 4.87 -9.57 -5.96
N THR A 138 4.90 -9.07 -7.19
CA THR A 138 4.93 -9.92 -8.37
C THR A 138 5.59 -9.22 -9.56
N ASN A 139 6.13 -10.02 -10.48
CA ASN A 139 6.54 -9.58 -11.82
C ASN A 139 5.51 -9.98 -12.89
N ILE A 140 4.21 -10.11 -12.50
CA ILE A 140 3.11 -10.48 -13.38
C ILE A 140 2.02 -9.39 -13.28
N LEU A 141 1.54 -8.92 -14.41
CA LEU A 141 0.38 -8.05 -14.52
C LEU A 141 -0.49 -8.53 -15.72
N ASP A 142 -1.76 -8.83 -15.46
CA ASP A 142 -2.71 -9.30 -16.48
C ASP A 142 -2.19 -10.49 -17.32
N ASN A 143 -1.48 -11.43 -16.66
CA ASN A 143 -0.77 -12.59 -17.23
C ASN A 143 0.44 -12.24 -18.11
N GLU A 144 0.89 -11.00 -18.12
CA GLU A 144 2.09 -10.59 -18.82
C GLU A 144 3.25 -10.29 -17.86
N ALA A 145 4.48 -10.46 -18.37
CA ALA A 145 5.69 -10.18 -17.63
C ALA A 145 5.87 -8.67 -17.43
N ILE A 146 6.13 -8.27 -16.18
CA ILE A 146 6.40 -6.88 -15.82
C ILE A 146 7.61 -6.86 -14.87
N PRO A 147 8.75 -6.23 -15.20
CA PRO A 147 9.94 -6.35 -14.37
C PRO A 147 9.75 -5.80 -12.96
N LEU A 148 10.03 -6.60 -11.95
CA LEU A 148 10.22 -6.13 -10.58
C LEU A 148 11.70 -5.78 -10.41
N LEU A 149 12.03 -4.52 -10.65
CA LEU A 149 13.42 -4.04 -10.63
C LEU A 149 13.98 -4.07 -9.21
N ARG A 150 13.14 -3.73 -8.22
CA ARG A 150 13.46 -3.77 -6.81
C ARG A 150 12.19 -3.76 -5.96
N MET A 151 12.14 -4.57 -4.93
CA MET A 151 11.22 -4.47 -3.80
C MET A 151 12.03 -4.67 -2.51
N ASP A 152 12.42 -3.60 -1.86
CA ASP A 152 13.18 -3.62 -0.62
C ASP A 152 12.25 -3.35 0.57
N CYS A 153 12.20 -4.28 1.52
CA CYS A 153 11.51 -4.13 2.80
C CYS A 153 12.57 -4.09 3.92
N ILE A 154 12.78 -2.92 4.50
CA ILE A 154 13.92 -2.64 5.39
C ILE A 154 13.38 -2.17 6.74
N ASN A 155 13.92 -2.70 7.85
CA ASN A 155 13.58 -2.28 9.22
C ASN A 155 12.06 -2.22 9.47
N SER A 156 11.32 -3.15 8.91
CA SER A 156 9.85 -3.08 8.85
C SER A 156 9.20 -4.29 9.52
N ILE A 157 7.91 -4.19 9.81
CA ILE A 157 7.10 -5.26 10.37
C ILE A 157 6.02 -5.60 9.36
N VAL A 158 5.93 -6.88 8.96
CA VAL A 158 4.85 -7.43 8.15
C VAL A 158 4.12 -8.49 8.98
N THR A 159 2.86 -8.26 9.31
CA THR A 159 2.09 -9.12 10.21
C THR A 159 0.58 -9.11 9.89
N GLY A 160 -0.18 -9.98 10.55
CA GLY A 160 -1.63 -10.04 10.37
C GLY A 160 -2.25 -11.29 11.03
N TYR A 161 -3.51 -11.54 10.72
CA TYR A 161 -4.24 -12.70 11.27
C TYR A 161 -3.83 -14.04 10.65
N ALA A 162 -3.58 -14.08 9.36
CA ALA A 162 -3.20 -15.32 8.68
C ALA A 162 -1.75 -15.73 9.03
N ASN A 163 -1.43 -17.01 8.82
CA ASN A 163 -0.09 -17.52 9.08
C ASN A 163 0.93 -16.94 8.08
N ASP A 164 0.51 -16.78 6.82
CA ASP A 164 1.35 -16.22 5.76
C ASP A 164 0.83 -14.82 5.41
N GLN A 165 1.65 -13.83 5.66
CA GLN A 165 1.34 -12.42 5.40
C GLN A 165 2.13 -11.84 4.22
N ILE A 166 2.90 -12.69 3.54
CA ILE A 166 3.72 -12.30 2.40
C ILE A 166 3.44 -13.26 1.23
N ASP A 167 3.10 -12.70 0.07
CA ASP A 167 2.88 -13.46 -1.17
C ASP A 167 3.78 -12.92 -2.29
N GLY A 168 4.81 -13.67 -2.66
CA GLY A 168 5.72 -13.36 -3.77
C GLY A 168 5.45 -14.28 -4.96
N ARG A 169 5.09 -13.71 -6.13
CA ARG A 169 4.79 -14.48 -7.35
C ARG A 169 5.69 -14.08 -8.50
N ASN A 170 6.41 -15.07 -9.03
CA ASN A 170 7.26 -14.92 -10.21
C ASN A 170 6.60 -15.57 -11.42
N ILE A 171 6.65 -14.90 -12.58
CA ILE A 171 6.17 -15.47 -13.85
C ILE A 171 6.92 -16.74 -14.27
N GLY A 172 8.15 -16.90 -13.76
CA GLY A 172 8.96 -18.12 -13.99
C GLY A 172 9.76 -18.10 -15.29
N ASP A 173 9.83 -16.99 -16.01
CA ASP A 173 10.76 -16.84 -17.11
C ASP A 173 12.16 -16.42 -16.58
N GLU A 174 13.21 -16.74 -17.34
CA GLU A 174 14.60 -16.42 -16.97
C GLU A 174 15.01 -14.98 -17.32
N THR A 175 14.15 -14.23 -18.01
CA THR A 175 14.47 -12.92 -18.60
C THR A 175 13.87 -11.76 -17.83
N THR A 176 12.75 -11.97 -17.16
CA THR A 176 12.03 -10.92 -16.42
C THR A 176 12.55 -10.80 -14.99
N LEU A 177 13.08 -9.65 -14.64
CA LEU A 177 13.62 -9.40 -13.31
C LEU A 177 12.56 -9.62 -12.22
N PHE A 178 12.99 -10.28 -11.13
CA PHE A 178 12.20 -10.48 -9.92
C PHE A 178 13.11 -10.27 -8.70
N ASN A 179 13.45 -9.01 -8.42
CA ASN A 179 14.38 -8.63 -7.38
C ASN A 179 13.65 -8.13 -6.14
N PHE A 180 13.89 -8.80 -5.01
CA PHE A 180 13.35 -8.37 -3.72
C PHE A 180 14.35 -8.66 -2.59
N ARG A 181 14.24 -7.89 -1.51
CA ARG A 181 15.05 -8.09 -0.30
C ARG A 181 14.25 -7.75 0.95
N PHE A 182 14.46 -8.54 1.99
CA PHE A 182 14.01 -8.24 3.34
C PHE A 182 15.24 -8.04 4.22
N ILE A 183 15.37 -6.88 4.86
CA ILE A 183 16.54 -6.50 5.64
C ILE A 183 16.07 -6.05 7.02
N ASN A 184 16.57 -6.68 8.08
CA ASN A 184 16.28 -6.33 9.48
C ASN A 184 14.76 -6.20 9.75
N SER A 185 13.94 -7.05 9.15
CA SER A 185 12.48 -6.96 9.23
C SER A 185 11.89 -8.15 9.96
N ILE A 186 10.75 -7.93 10.62
CA ILE A 186 9.95 -8.98 11.25
C ILE A 186 8.88 -9.40 10.25
N LEU A 187 8.89 -10.68 9.89
CA LEU A 187 8.00 -11.24 8.88
C LEU A 187 7.16 -12.37 9.47
N ARG A 188 5.89 -12.42 9.08
CA ARG A 188 4.97 -13.49 9.47
C ARG A 188 4.36 -14.16 8.26
#